data_0d955089e5d1fe2445e821e5314d3227
#
_entry.id   0d955089e5d1fe2445e821e5314d3227
#
_cell.length_a   1.000
_cell.length_b   1.000
_cell.length_c   1.000
_cell.angle_alpha   90.00
_cell.angle_beta   90.00
_cell.angle_gamma   90.00
#
_symmetry.space_group_name_H-M   'P 1'
#
loop_
_entity.id
_entity.type
_entity.pdbx_description
1 polymer ?
#
loop_
_entity_poly.entity_id
_entity_poly.type
_entity_poly.pdbx_seq_one_letter_code
_entity_poly.pdbx_strand_id
1 'polypeptide(L)'
;TFITLHSDNLFISKQGYWSEISNIDIPDRQLLTNTLWKARSKISKLYNSIVPYVNDRRKFSIQKNHISIEFFTNYNVEITIEEKEFTFENWKDFPIYITGGWFEEYTYMQLKLLEDLGTIYDLRIGLEIGFKEKEKSNKPFRFDNLKNMFSDTYQELDITFTDGKKLYIVECKAGNIKSEYIMKLQNITKYFGGLKGQGILASCFPPSNKILKKKIFDSKNIKLVSGQYFNEELTNIF
;
A
#
# COMPACT_ATOMS: atom_id res chain seq x y z
N THR A 1 -17.48 18.07 20.87
CA THR A 1 -16.38 18.36 19.96
C THR A 1 -15.40 17.20 20.12
N PHE A 2 -15.49 16.19 19.27
CA PHE A 2 -14.50 15.11 19.24
C PHE A 2 -13.25 15.69 18.58
N ILE A 3 -12.16 15.80 19.33
CA ILE A 3 -10.85 16.07 18.78
C ILE A 3 -10.45 14.76 18.09
N THR A 4 -10.56 14.71 16.77
CA THR A 4 -9.97 13.65 15.97
C THR A 4 -8.46 13.86 16.02
N LEU A 5 -7.82 13.32 17.05
CA LEU A 5 -6.37 13.20 17.08
C LEU A 5 -6.01 12.21 15.99
N HIS A 6 -5.27 12.65 14.99
CA HIS A 6 -4.68 11.77 14.00
C HIS A 6 -3.80 10.77 14.74
N SER A 7 -4.32 9.56 14.97
CA SER A 7 -3.69 8.56 15.84
C SER A 7 -2.31 8.14 15.35
N ASP A 8 -2.12 8.08 14.04
CA ASP A 8 -0.83 7.73 13.43
C ASP A 8 0.24 8.75 13.77
N ASN A 9 -0.07 10.04 13.63
CA ASN A 9 0.85 11.12 13.98
C ASN A 9 1.21 11.07 15.48
N LEU A 10 0.28 10.67 16.35
CA LEU A 10 0.56 10.54 17.77
C LEU A 10 1.50 9.39 18.08
N PHE A 11 1.28 8.21 17.50
CA PHE A 11 2.14 7.03 17.70
C PHE A 11 3.54 7.27 17.16
N ILE A 12 3.66 7.78 15.94
CA ILE A 12 4.91 8.00 15.24
C ILE A 12 5.70 9.17 15.87
N SER A 13 5.02 10.27 16.19
CA SER A 13 5.68 11.46 16.74
C SER A 13 6.28 11.23 18.13
N LYS A 14 5.72 10.36 18.97
CA LYS A 14 6.26 9.99 20.27
C LYS A 14 7.62 9.30 20.17
N GLN A 15 7.94 8.70 19.03
CA GLN A 15 9.21 8.04 18.78
C GLN A 15 10.25 8.94 18.12
N GLY A 16 9.97 10.22 17.94
CA GLY A 16 10.89 11.18 17.35
C GLY A 16 10.92 11.18 15.82
N TYR A 17 9.92 10.58 15.18
CA TYR A 17 9.75 10.63 13.73
C TYR A 17 8.73 11.68 13.34
N TRP A 18 8.82 12.16 12.10
CA TRP A 18 7.75 12.90 11.43
C TRP A 18 7.01 11.94 10.49
N SER A 19 5.76 12.22 10.21
CA SER A 19 4.99 11.53 9.19
C SER A 19 4.42 12.55 8.21
N GLU A 20 4.59 12.31 6.92
CA GLU A 20 3.92 13.03 5.85
C GLU A 20 2.82 12.14 5.29
N ILE A 21 1.62 12.70 5.19
CA ILE A 21 0.49 11.98 4.61
C ILE A 21 0.63 12.10 3.11
N SER A 22 0.90 11.00 2.44
CA SER A 22 1.00 11.06 0.99
C SER A 22 -0.36 11.15 0.32
N ASN A 23 -1.36 10.39 0.75
CA ASN A 23 -2.71 10.46 0.17
C ASN A 23 -3.79 10.08 1.19
N ILE A 24 -4.79 10.96 1.35
CA ILE A 24 -6.06 10.63 2.00
C ILE A 24 -7.04 10.09 0.95
N ASP A 25 -6.91 10.56 -0.29
CA ASP A 25 -7.77 10.18 -1.41
C ASP A 25 -6.94 9.47 -2.48
N ILE A 26 -7.41 8.31 -2.89
CA ILE A 26 -6.88 7.62 -4.06
C ILE A 26 -7.47 8.22 -5.33
N PRO A 27 -6.75 8.22 -6.46
CA PRO A 27 -7.28 8.65 -7.74
C PRO A 27 -8.57 7.91 -8.11
N ASP A 28 -9.49 8.59 -8.81
CA ASP A 28 -10.76 7.98 -9.26
C ASP A 28 -10.52 6.98 -10.40
N ARG A 29 -10.02 5.81 -10.03
CA ARG A 29 -9.81 4.65 -10.91
C ARG A 29 -10.31 3.35 -10.31
N GLN A 30 -11.32 3.45 -9.45
CA GLN A 30 -11.90 2.31 -8.74
C GLN A 30 -12.36 1.19 -9.68
N LEU A 31 -12.91 1.54 -10.85
CA LEU A 31 -13.34 0.55 -11.82
C LEU A 31 -12.16 -0.27 -12.37
N LEU A 32 -11.04 0.38 -12.69
CA LEU A 32 -9.82 -0.29 -13.13
C LEU A 32 -9.26 -1.17 -12.02
N THR A 33 -9.12 -0.64 -10.80
CA THR A 33 -8.63 -1.36 -9.62
C THR A 33 -9.46 -2.63 -9.34
N ASN A 34 -10.79 -2.52 -9.35
CA ASN A 34 -11.69 -3.67 -9.19
C ASN A 34 -11.58 -4.69 -10.33
N THR A 35 -11.39 -4.22 -11.57
CA THR A 35 -11.19 -5.10 -12.73
C THR A 35 -9.86 -5.85 -12.63
N LEU A 36 -8.79 -5.20 -12.20
CA LEU A 36 -7.49 -5.82 -11.92
C LEU A 36 -7.58 -6.88 -10.82
N TRP A 37 -8.35 -6.61 -9.75
CA TRP A 37 -8.60 -7.61 -8.71
C TRP A 37 -9.27 -8.86 -9.26
N LYS A 38 -10.30 -8.72 -10.09
CA LYS A 38 -10.99 -9.87 -10.73
C LYS A 38 -10.04 -10.63 -11.67
N ALA A 39 -9.19 -9.92 -12.42
CA ALA A 39 -8.24 -10.47 -13.37
C ALA A 39 -6.86 -10.82 -12.76
N ARG A 40 -6.67 -10.74 -11.42
CA ARG A 40 -5.36 -10.81 -10.74
C ARG A 40 -4.48 -12.00 -11.12
N SER A 41 -5.07 -13.17 -11.33
CA SER A 41 -4.32 -14.37 -11.76
C SER A 41 -3.76 -14.26 -13.17
N LYS A 42 -4.39 -13.46 -14.04
CA LYS A 42 -3.92 -13.18 -15.41
C LYS A 42 -2.83 -12.11 -15.38
N ILE A 43 -3.04 -11.05 -14.59
CA ILE A 43 -2.10 -9.92 -14.43
C ILE A 43 -0.78 -10.39 -13.82
N SER A 44 -0.79 -11.24 -12.80
CA SER A 44 0.44 -11.73 -12.16
C SER A 44 1.40 -12.42 -13.14
N LYS A 45 0.87 -13.01 -14.21
CA LYS A 45 1.67 -13.64 -15.28
C LYS A 45 2.31 -12.63 -16.24
N LEU A 46 1.84 -11.38 -16.21
CA LEU A 46 2.34 -10.31 -17.07
C LEU A 46 3.46 -9.49 -16.42
N TYR A 47 3.61 -9.52 -15.10
CA TYR A 47 4.59 -8.69 -14.39
C TYR A 47 6.00 -8.77 -14.99
N ASN A 48 6.52 -9.98 -15.21
CA ASN A 48 7.85 -10.17 -15.78
C ASN A 48 7.96 -9.64 -17.22
N SER A 49 6.84 -9.53 -17.93
CA SER A 49 6.81 -8.98 -19.30
C SER A 49 6.70 -7.45 -19.31
N ILE A 50 6.10 -6.86 -18.27
CA ILE A 50 5.88 -5.42 -18.17
C ILE A 50 7.12 -4.69 -17.64
N VAL A 51 7.77 -5.23 -16.62
CA VAL A 51 8.89 -4.60 -15.91
C VAL A 51 10.02 -4.09 -16.85
N PRO A 52 10.49 -4.84 -17.87
CA PRO A 52 11.52 -4.34 -18.75
C PRO A 52 11.13 -3.10 -19.55
N TYR A 53 9.87 -3.00 -19.97
CA TYR A 53 9.38 -1.90 -20.81
C TYR A 53 9.10 -0.63 -20.00
N VAL A 54 8.71 -0.81 -18.76
CA VAL A 54 8.46 0.28 -17.82
C VAL A 54 9.72 1.12 -17.59
N ASN A 55 10.88 0.47 -17.48
CA ASN A 55 12.15 1.14 -17.27
C ASN A 55 12.68 1.86 -18.51
N ASP A 56 12.35 1.36 -19.69
CA ASP A 56 12.93 1.84 -20.96
C ASP A 56 12.23 3.04 -21.60
N ARG A 57 11.07 3.45 -21.08
CA ARG A 57 10.25 4.57 -21.57
C ARG A 57 9.94 4.49 -23.09
N ARG A 58 9.90 3.30 -23.66
CA ARG A 58 9.66 3.08 -25.09
C ARG A 58 8.18 2.77 -25.32
N LYS A 59 7.71 3.07 -26.52
CA LYS A 59 6.44 2.50 -26.99
C LYS A 59 6.49 1.00 -26.87
N PHE A 60 5.51 0.42 -26.23
CA PHE A 60 5.35 -1.01 -26.19
C PHE A 60 3.87 -1.38 -26.29
N SER A 61 3.63 -2.53 -26.83
CA SER A 61 2.32 -3.19 -26.80
C SER A 61 2.51 -4.61 -26.31
N ILE A 62 1.79 -4.96 -25.27
CA ILE A 62 1.77 -6.30 -24.71
C ILE A 62 0.35 -6.82 -24.80
N GLN A 63 0.17 -7.95 -25.48
CA GLN A 63 -1.11 -8.63 -25.52
C GLN A 63 -0.95 -10.07 -25.06
N LYS A 64 -1.65 -10.45 -23.98
CA LYS A 64 -1.64 -11.81 -23.44
C LYS A 64 -2.86 -12.06 -22.57
N ASN A 65 -3.51 -13.24 -22.74
CA ASN A 65 -4.58 -13.70 -21.88
C ASN A 65 -5.78 -12.72 -21.77
N HIS A 66 -6.20 -12.10 -22.89
CA HIS A 66 -7.25 -11.08 -22.93
C HIS A 66 -6.92 -9.80 -22.14
N ILE A 67 -5.63 -9.52 -21.95
CA ILE A 67 -5.14 -8.27 -21.44
C ILE A 67 -4.22 -7.69 -22.48
N SER A 68 -4.46 -6.44 -22.89
CA SER A 68 -3.54 -5.65 -23.67
C SER A 68 -3.16 -4.40 -22.92
N ILE A 69 -1.91 -4.00 -23.04
CA ILE A 69 -1.37 -2.76 -22.49
C ILE A 69 -0.59 -2.08 -23.61
N GLU A 70 -1.03 -0.90 -23.98
CA GLU A 70 -0.41 -0.11 -25.03
C GLU A 70 0.08 1.21 -24.48
N PHE A 71 1.36 1.49 -24.68
CA PHE A 71 1.97 2.74 -24.27
C PHE A 71 2.14 3.64 -25.49
N PHE A 72 1.54 4.83 -25.41
CA PHE A 72 1.57 5.83 -26.49
C PHE A 72 2.61 6.91 -26.29
N THR A 73 3.01 7.56 -27.39
CA THR A 73 4.00 8.65 -27.38
C THR A 73 3.57 9.92 -26.66
N ASN A 74 2.27 10.11 -26.44
CA ASN A 74 1.71 11.23 -25.68
C ASN A 74 1.69 11.00 -24.16
N TYR A 75 2.41 9.96 -23.68
CA TYR A 75 2.51 9.59 -22.28
C TYR A 75 1.22 9.00 -21.66
N ASN A 76 0.28 8.60 -22.46
CA ASN A 76 -0.89 7.85 -22.00
C ASN A 76 -0.65 6.34 -22.12
N VAL A 77 -1.24 5.57 -21.23
CA VAL A 77 -1.25 4.12 -21.27
C VAL A 77 -2.68 3.65 -21.45
N GLU A 78 -2.97 2.88 -22.47
CA GLU A 78 -4.25 2.21 -22.64
C GLU A 78 -4.15 0.76 -22.14
N ILE A 79 -5.12 0.36 -21.35
CA ILE A 79 -5.21 -0.97 -20.77
C ILE A 79 -6.54 -1.56 -21.15
N THR A 80 -6.54 -2.67 -21.86
CA THR A 80 -7.75 -3.46 -22.11
C THR A 80 -7.68 -4.73 -21.25
N ILE A 81 -8.73 -4.97 -20.47
CA ILE A 81 -8.88 -6.16 -19.64
C ILE A 81 -10.25 -6.75 -19.90
N GLU A 82 -10.30 -7.94 -20.49
CA GLU A 82 -11.57 -8.63 -20.75
C GLU A 82 -12.62 -7.72 -21.44
N GLU A 83 -12.22 -7.08 -22.55
CA GLU A 83 -13.03 -6.17 -23.34
C GLU A 83 -13.35 -4.80 -22.71
N LYS A 84 -12.85 -4.51 -21.52
CA LYS A 84 -12.95 -3.20 -20.89
C LYS A 84 -11.70 -2.38 -21.16
N GLU A 85 -11.88 -1.18 -21.65
CA GLU A 85 -10.82 -0.24 -21.98
C GLU A 85 -10.66 0.81 -20.87
N PHE A 86 -9.43 1.11 -20.52
CA PHE A 86 -9.08 2.12 -19.54
C PHE A 86 -7.89 2.93 -20.05
N THR A 87 -7.91 4.23 -19.79
CA THR A 87 -6.79 5.13 -20.07
C THR A 87 -6.13 5.54 -18.74
N PHE A 88 -4.80 5.42 -18.70
CA PHE A 88 -4.00 5.88 -17.59
C PHE A 88 -3.21 7.12 -18.04
N GLU A 89 -3.57 8.28 -17.53
CA GLU A 89 -3.06 9.57 -18.02
C GLU A 89 -1.63 9.87 -17.56
N ASN A 90 -1.22 9.35 -16.40
CA ASN A 90 0.11 9.57 -15.87
C ASN A 90 1.01 8.33 -16.02
N TRP A 91 1.71 8.26 -17.15
CA TRP A 91 2.61 7.14 -17.41
C TRP A 91 3.72 6.95 -16.37
N LYS A 92 4.10 7.98 -15.61
CA LYS A 92 5.14 7.87 -14.57
C LYS A 92 4.68 7.04 -13.39
N ASP A 93 3.39 7.11 -13.05
CA ASP A 93 2.80 6.38 -11.95
C ASP A 93 2.32 4.98 -12.38
N PHE A 94 2.11 4.79 -13.69
CA PHE A 94 1.63 3.52 -14.23
C PHE A 94 2.48 2.32 -13.82
N PRO A 95 3.82 2.37 -13.86
CA PRO A 95 4.67 1.27 -13.43
C PRO A 95 4.43 0.87 -11.97
N ILE A 96 4.43 1.84 -11.07
CA ILE A 96 4.19 1.62 -9.65
C ILE A 96 2.80 1.02 -9.46
N TYR A 97 1.80 1.63 -10.10
CA TYR A 97 0.43 1.17 -10.03
C TYR A 97 0.27 -0.28 -10.51
N ILE A 98 0.71 -0.60 -11.73
CA ILE A 98 0.48 -1.92 -12.32
C ILE A 98 1.29 -3.03 -11.65
N THR A 99 2.43 -2.71 -11.03
CA THR A 99 3.27 -3.71 -10.35
C THR A 99 2.86 -4.00 -8.90
N GLY A 100 2.06 -3.13 -8.27
CA GLY A 100 1.65 -3.34 -6.87
C GLY A 100 0.62 -2.35 -6.37
N GLY A 101 0.73 -1.08 -6.72
CA GLY A 101 -0.10 0.00 -6.19
C GLY A 101 -1.61 -0.23 -6.38
N TRP A 102 -2.03 -0.87 -7.47
CA TRP A 102 -3.44 -1.23 -7.66
C TRP A 102 -3.99 -2.14 -6.54
N PHE A 103 -3.15 -2.97 -5.94
CA PHE A 103 -3.58 -3.85 -4.86
C PHE A 103 -3.60 -3.11 -3.51
N GLU A 104 -2.71 -2.15 -3.32
CA GLU A 104 -2.77 -1.22 -2.20
C GLU A 104 -4.07 -0.41 -2.24
N GLU A 105 -4.40 0.16 -3.41
CA GLU A 105 -5.67 0.86 -3.61
C GLU A 105 -6.89 -0.05 -3.41
N TYR A 106 -6.85 -1.28 -3.92
CA TYR A 106 -7.92 -2.24 -3.69
C TYR A 106 -8.12 -2.51 -2.19
N THR A 107 -7.03 -2.76 -1.47
CA THR A 107 -7.07 -3.02 -0.03
C THR A 107 -7.58 -1.79 0.73
N TYR A 108 -7.11 -0.60 0.36
CA TYR A 108 -7.60 0.66 0.92
C TYR A 108 -9.10 0.84 0.71
N MET A 109 -9.61 0.58 -0.49
CA MET A 109 -11.05 0.67 -0.78
C MET A 109 -11.89 -0.28 0.09
N GLN A 110 -11.40 -1.51 0.36
CA GLN A 110 -12.10 -2.43 1.26
C GLN A 110 -12.08 -1.94 2.71
N LEU A 111 -10.96 -1.39 3.18
CA LEU A 111 -10.83 -0.81 4.52
C LEU A 111 -11.67 0.47 4.66
N LYS A 112 -11.81 1.26 3.59
CA LYS A 112 -12.66 2.45 3.58
C LYS A 112 -14.11 2.15 3.91
N LEU A 113 -14.63 1.01 3.46
CA LEU A 113 -15.97 0.56 3.84
C LEU A 113 -16.10 0.35 5.37
N LEU A 114 -15.05 -0.15 6.01
CA LEU A 114 -15.03 -0.33 7.47
C LEU A 114 -14.88 1.00 8.23
N GLU A 115 -14.16 1.96 7.65
CA GLU A 115 -14.07 3.32 8.20
C GLU A 115 -15.41 4.04 8.09
N ASP A 116 -16.10 3.94 6.96
CA ASP A 116 -17.42 4.53 6.74
C ASP A 116 -18.49 3.92 7.68
N LEU A 117 -18.31 2.66 8.09
CA LEU A 117 -19.12 2.00 9.11
C LEU A 117 -18.70 2.35 10.55
N GLY A 118 -17.64 3.12 10.76
CA GLY A 118 -17.14 3.48 12.08
C GLY A 118 -16.47 2.34 12.85
N THR A 119 -16.05 1.26 12.16
CA THR A 119 -15.33 0.14 12.75
C THR A 119 -13.84 0.47 12.94
N ILE A 120 -13.27 1.22 12.01
CA ILE A 120 -11.89 1.70 12.05
C ILE A 120 -11.85 3.21 11.83
N TYR A 121 -10.71 3.85 12.11
CA TYR A 121 -10.51 5.29 12.06
C TYR A 121 -9.14 5.62 11.52
N ASP A 122 -9.00 6.85 10.98
CA ASP A 122 -7.72 7.44 10.54
C ASP A 122 -7.00 6.57 9.50
N LEU A 123 -7.78 6.07 8.53
CA LEU A 123 -7.30 5.26 7.43
C LEU A 123 -6.45 6.09 6.46
N ARG A 124 -5.24 5.62 6.17
CA ARG A 124 -4.26 6.29 5.31
C ARG A 124 -3.58 5.29 4.40
N ILE A 125 -3.20 5.77 3.21
CA ILE A 125 -2.43 5.01 2.22
C ILE A 125 -1.12 5.74 1.91
N GLY A 126 -0.01 4.99 1.79
CA GLY A 126 1.29 5.53 1.41
C GLY A 126 1.86 6.50 2.45
N LEU A 127 1.83 6.14 3.74
CA LEU A 127 2.35 6.97 4.81
C LEU A 127 3.89 6.94 4.83
N GLU A 128 4.51 8.08 4.54
CA GLU A 128 5.96 8.24 4.64
C GLU A 128 6.38 8.68 6.04
N ILE A 129 7.43 8.06 6.54
CA ILE A 129 8.01 8.34 7.85
C ILE A 129 9.47 8.74 7.67
N GLY A 130 9.88 9.84 8.32
CA GLY A 130 11.27 10.30 8.35
C GLY A 130 11.72 10.68 9.75
N PHE A 131 13.02 10.82 9.94
CA PHE A 131 13.59 11.27 11.19
C PHE A 131 13.35 12.77 11.40
N LYS A 132 13.01 13.15 12.64
CA LYS A 132 13.11 14.54 13.07
C LYS A 132 14.57 14.83 13.38
N GLU A 133 15.27 15.57 12.52
CA GLU A 133 16.56 16.12 12.90
C GLU A 133 16.38 17.07 14.10
N LYS A 134 17.20 16.89 15.13
CA LYS A 134 17.26 17.86 16.23
C LYS A 134 17.73 19.18 15.63
N GLU A 135 16.86 20.17 15.60
CA GLU A 135 17.21 21.52 15.13
C GLU A 135 18.44 22.03 15.88
N LYS A 136 19.55 22.16 15.17
CA LYS A 136 20.77 22.85 15.66
C LYS A 136 20.77 24.34 15.32
N SER A 137 19.66 24.92 14.88
CA SER A 137 19.65 26.33 14.44
C SER A 137 18.54 27.14 15.09
N ASN A 138 18.92 28.25 15.73
CA ASN A 138 18.05 29.35 16.21
C ASN A 138 17.40 30.15 15.07
N LYS A 139 17.10 29.54 13.93
CA LYS A 139 16.42 30.23 12.81
C LYS A 139 14.90 29.99 12.90
N PRO A 140 14.08 31.01 12.65
CA PRO A 140 12.65 30.85 12.69
C PRO A 140 12.21 29.84 11.64
N PHE A 141 11.37 28.91 12.06
CA PHE A 141 10.82 27.82 11.25
C PHE A 141 10.02 28.41 10.07
N ARG A 142 10.40 28.05 8.83
CA ARG A 142 9.66 28.37 7.63
C ARG A 142 9.21 27.05 6.96
N PHE A 143 7.92 26.93 6.71
CA PHE A 143 7.31 25.76 6.07
C PHE A 143 7.94 25.37 4.72
N ASP A 144 8.43 26.37 3.98
CA ASP A 144 9.06 26.16 2.65
C ASP A 144 10.38 25.38 2.71
N ASN A 145 11.00 25.26 3.88
CA ASN A 145 12.25 24.53 4.05
C ASN A 145 12.06 23.05 4.40
N LEU A 146 10.83 22.61 4.70
CA LEU A 146 10.56 21.22 5.11
C LEU A 146 10.95 20.21 4.01
N LYS A 147 10.60 20.47 2.76
CA LYS A 147 10.94 19.57 1.63
C LYS A 147 12.44 19.37 1.42
N ASN A 148 13.26 20.36 1.80
CA ASN A 148 14.71 20.28 1.63
C ASN A 148 15.45 19.74 2.87
N MET A 149 14.80 19.69 4.04
CA MET A 149 15.38 19.15 5.28
C MET A 149 15.16 17.64 5.46
N PHE A 150 14.19 17.05 4.73
CA PHE A 150 13.81 15.65 4.85
C PHE A 150 14.11 14.93 3.55
N SER A 151 15.40 14.76 3.24
CA SER A 151 15.82 14.10 2.00
C SER A 151 15.67 12.57 2.05
N ASP A 152 15.53 11.97 3.24
CA ASP A 152 15.56 10.53 3.40
C ASP A 152 14.31 10.03 4.13
N THR A 153 13.37 9.46 3.36
CA THR A 153 12.27 8.66 3.90
C THR A 153 12.85 7.43 4.61
N TYR A 154 12.65 7.35 5.93
CA TYR A 154 13.10 6.22 6.72
C TYR A 154 12.31 4.95 6.40
N GLN A 155 10.99 5.09 6.27
CA GLN A 155 10.08 4.00 6.00
C GLN A 155 8.81 4.53 5.35
N GLU A 156 8.33 3.80 4.35
CA GLU A 156 6.99 3.93 3.80
C GLU A 156 6.13 2.77 4.31
N LEU A 157 4.89 3.09 4.72
CA LEU A 157 3.88 2.14 5.15
C LEU A 157 2.74 2.13 4.13
N ASP A 158 2.44 0.97 3.56
CA ASP A 158 1.46 0.87 2.48
C ASP A 158 0.09 1.38 2.94
N ILE A 159 -0.45 0.86 4.07
CA ILE A 159 -1.69 1.36 4.68
C ILE A 159 -1.58 1.34 6.20
N THR A 160 -2.17 2.36 6.85
CA THR A 160 -2.28 2.44 8.32
C THR A 160 -3.68 2.85 8.74
N PHE A 161 -4.12 2.43 9.93
CA PHE A 161 -5.35 2.85 10.57
C PHE A 161 -5.40 2.44 12.05
N THR A 162 -6.45 2.81 12.76
CA THR A 162 -6.69 2.41 14.15
C THR A 162 -8.13 1.93 14.38
N ASP A 163 -8.32 1.03 15.35
CA ASP A 163 -9.64 0.69 15.93
C ASP A 163 -9.95 1.51 17.20
N GLY A 164 -9.17 2.57 17.46
CA GLY A 164 -9.24 3.39 18.67
C GLY A 164 -8.44 2.80 19.86
N LYS A 165 -7.90 1.58 19.76
CA LYS A 165 -7.14 0.90 20.82
C LYS A 165 -5.71 0.59 20.43
N LYS A 166 -5.45 0.33 19.16
CA LYS A 166 -4.14 -0.07 18.63
C LYS A 166 -3.94 0.45 17.22
N LEU A 167 -2.67 0.60 16.83
CA LEU A 167 -2.26 0.90 15.46
C LEU A 167 -2.24 -0.40 14.66
N TYR A 168 -2.81 -0.34 13.47
CA TYR A 168 -2.69 -1.36 12.44
C TYR A 168 -1.79 -0.87 11.31
N ILE A 169 -0.90 -1.75 10.86
CA ILE A 169 -0.03 -1.52 9.72
C ILE A 169 -0.26 -2.64 8.73
N VAL A 170 -0.64 -2.29 7.51
CA VAL A 170 -0.88 -3.24 6.43
C VAL A 170 0.28 -3.20 5.46
N GLU A 171 0.83 -4.35 5.13
CA GLU A 171 1.79 -4.54 4.04
C GLU A 171 1.08 -5.28 2.90
N CYS A 172 1.00 -4.67 1.72
CA CYS A 172 0.28 -5.19 0.55
C CYS A 172 1.22 -5.89 -0.44
N LYS A 173 0.87 -7.09 -0.87
CA LYS A 173 1.67 -7.85 -1.84
C LYS A 173 0.80 -8.42 -2.96
N ALA A 174 0.87 -7.79 -4.13
CA ALA A 174 0.19 -8.27 -5.34
C ALA A 174 0.80 -9.57 -5.90
N GLY A 175 2.05 -9.86 -5.56
CA GLY A 175 2.80 -11.06 -5.98
C GLY A 175 3.02 -12.06 -4.86
N ASN A 176 4.11 -12.83 -4.98
CA ASN A 176 4.45 -13.87 -4.03
C ASN A 176 4.94 -13.30 -2.70
N ILE A 177 4.47 -13.90 -1.60
CA ILE A 177 4.95 -13.59 -0.26
C ILE A 177 6.34 -14.18 -0.05
N LYS A 178 7.25 -13.38 0.52
CA LYS A 178 8.57 -13.82 0.97
C LYS A 178 8.71 -13.69 2.49
N SER A 179 9.60 -14.50 3.09
CA SER A 179 9.85 -14.47 4.54
C SER A 179 10.30 -13.10 5.04
N GLU A 180 11.03 -12.35 4.23
CA GLU A 180 11.52 -11.01 4.57
C GLU A 180 10.39 -10.01 4.84
N TYR A 181 9.27 -10.10 4.11
CA TYR A 181 8.10 -9.23 4.32
C TYR A 181 7.45 -9.46 5.69
N ILE A 182 7.37 -10.72 6.13
CA ILE A 182 6.83 -11.06 7.44
C ILE A 182 7.70 -10.45 8.54
N MET A 183 9.02 -10.62 8.43
CA MET A 183 9.98 -10.10 9.41
C MET A 183 9.98 -8.57 9.42
N LYS A 184 9.97 -7.93 8.24
CA LYS A 184 9.88 -6.47 8.11
C LYS A 184 8.63 -5.95 8.78
N LEU A 185 7.46 -6.49 8.43
CA LEU A 185 6.18 -6.07 8.97
C LEU A 185 6.12 -6.28 10.49
N GLN A 186 6.64 -7.41 11.00
CA GLN A 186 6.69 -7.70 12.43
C GLN A 186 7.50 -6.66 13.20
N ASN A 187 8.69 -6.30 12.68
CA ASN A 187 9.56 -5.30 13.29
C ASN A 187 8.93 -3.91 13.27
N ILE A 188 8.41 -3.48 12.12
CA ILE A 188 7.75 -2.18 11.95
C ILE A 188 6.53 -2.06 12.86
N THR A 189 5.68 -3.10 12.89
CA THR A 189 4.49 -3.14 13.74
C THR A 189 4.86 -3.03 15.22
N LYS A 190 5.89 -3.74 15.66
CA LYS A 190 6.37 -3.66 17.03
C LYS A 190 6.98 -2.29 17.34
N TYR A 191 7.70 -1.72 16.38
CA TYR A 191 8.40 -0.46 16.57
C TYR A 191 7.43 0.71 16.69
N PHE A 192 6.48 0.87 15.75
CA PHE A 192 5.55 1.98 15.72
C PHE A 192 4.28 1.74 16.54
N GLY A 193 3.76 0.52 16.56
CA GLY A 193 2.55 0.16 17.29
C GLY A 193 2.77 -0.34 18.71
N GLY A 194 4.04 -0.55 19.12
CA GLY A 194 4.38 -1.08 20.43
C GLY A 194 3.86 -2.49 20.67
N LEU A 195 3.54 -2.80 21.94
CA LEU A 195 3.08 -4.14 22.34
C LEU A 195 1.69 -4.51 21.81
N LYS A 196 0.85 -3.50 21.51
CA LYS A 196 -0.52 -3.69 21.01
C LYS A 196 -0.62 -3.56 19.49
N GLY A 197 0.43 -3.11 18.80
CA GLY A 197 0.43 -2.96 17.35
C GLY A 197 0.11 -4.26 16.64
N GLN A 198 -0.68 -4.18 15.57
CA GLN A 198 -1.11 -5.31 14.75
C GLN A 198 -0.69 -5.10 13.30
N GLY A 199 0.08 -6.04 12.76
CA GLY A 199 0.39 -6.08 11.34
C GLY A 199 -0.64 -6.93 10.57
N ILE A 200 -0.97 -6.48 9.38
CA ILE A 200 -1.80 -7.23 8.42
C ILE A 200 -0.97 -7.43 7.16
N LEU A 201 -0.68 -8.68 6.83
CA LEU A 201 -0.08 -9.02 5.54
C LEU A 201 -1.21 -9.28 4.55
N ALA A 202 -1.52 -8.29 3.74
CA ALA A 202 -2.50 -8.39 2.67
C ALA A 202 -1.85 -8.97 1.41
N SER A 203 -2.42 -10.02 0.81
CA SER A 203 -1.85 -10.65 -0.37
C SER A 203 -2.91 -11.10 -1.36
N CYS A 204 -2.66 -10.89 -2.67
CA CYS A 204 -3.53 -11.39 -3.72
C CYS A 204 -3.66 -12.92 -3.73
N PHE A 205 -2.60 -13.61 -3.30
CA PHE A 205 -2.52 -15.07 -3.35
C PHE A 205 -2.12 -15.63 -2.00
N PRO A 206 -2.68 -16.78 -1.60
CA PRO A 206 -2.26 -17.45 -0.38
C PRO A 206 -0.79 -17.91 -0.50
N PRO A 207 -0.03 -17.95 0.59
CA PRO A 207 1.33 -18.45 0.57
C PRO A 207 1.35 -19.91 0.13
N SER A 208 2.16 -20.20 -0.90
CA SER A 208 2.31 -21.55 -1.47
C SER A 208 3.12 -22.50 -0.58
N ASN A 209 3.97 -21.93 0.28
CA ASN A 209 4.95 -22.69 1.06
C ASN A 209 4.46 -22.89 2.51
N LYS A 210 4.50 -24.14 2.99
CA LYS A 210 4.14 -24.52 4.37
C LYS A 210 4.98 -23.79 5.43
N ILE A 211 6.27 -23.52 5.14
CA ILE A 211 7.16 -22.80 6.06
C ILE A 211 6.70 -21.36 6.22
N LEU A 212 6.30 -20.70 5.14
CA LEU A 212 5.76 -19.33 5.21
C LEU A 212 4.47 -19.27 6.03
N LYS A 213 3.55 -20.23 5.81
CA LYS A 213 2.32 -20.34 6.60
C LYS A 213 2.62 -20.49 8.09
N LYS A 214 3.60 -21.35 8.42
CA LYS A 214 4.03 -21.55 9.81
C LYS A 214 4.65 -20.27 10.40
N LYS A 215 5.53 -19.58 9.67
CA LYS A 215 6.12 -18.31 10.13
C LYS A 215 5.08 -17.24 10.43
N ILE A 216 4.07 -17.11 9.57
CA ILE A 216 2.96 -16.16 9.78
C ILE A 216 2.16 -16.56 11.02
N PHE A 217 1.82 -17.84 11.17
CA PHE A 217 1.09 -18.36 12.33
C PHE A 217 1.85 -18.14 13.64
N ASP A 218 3.17 -18.36 13.64
CA ASP A 218 4.03 -18.15 14.81
C ASP A 218 4.20 -16.65 15.15
N SER A 219 3.92 -15.75 14.21
CA SER A 219 4.00 -14.29 14.39
C SER A 219 2.74 -13.75 15.03
N LYS A 220 2.69 -13.72 16.37
CA LYS A 220 1.50 -13.38 17.16
C LYS A 220 0.83 -12.04 16.82
N ASN A 221 1.62 -11.08 16.35
CA ASN A 221 1.15 -9.73 16.00
C ASN A 221 0.92 -9.53 14.49
N ILE A 222 0.97 -10.62 13.69
CA ILE A 222 0.72 -10.56 12.25
C ILE A 222 -0.51 -11.40 11.92
N LYS A 223 -1.42 -10.81 11.14
CA LYS A 223 -2.54 -11.51 10.51
C LYS A 223 -2.31 -11.58 9.00
N LEU A 224 -2.64 -12.71 8.40
CA LEU A 224 -2.65 -12.87 6.94
C LEU A 224 -4.08 -12.73 6.44
N VAL A 225 -4.24 -11.96 5.37
CA VAL A 225 -5.49 -11.84 4.60
C VAL A 225 -5.15 -12.13 3.15
N SER A 226 -5.76 -13.13 2.52
CA SER A 226 -5.31 -13.54 1.18
C SER A 226 -6.34 -14.31 0.35
N GLY A 227 -6.17 -14.24 -0.97
CA GLY A 227 -6.87 -15.11 -1.92
C GLY A 227 -8.34 -14.79 -2.11
N GLN A 228 -9.18 -15.79 -2.32
CA GLN A 228 -10.58 -15.60 -2.68
C GLN A 228 -11.47 -15.08 -1.53
N TYR A 229 -11.07 -15.33 -0.29
CA TYR A 229 -11.79 -14.88 0.92
C TYR A 229 -11.23 -13.57 1.48
N PHE A 230 -10.45 -12.83 0.69
CA PHE A 230 -9.75 -11.63 1.12
C PHE A 230 -10.65 -10.64 1.89
N ASN A 231 -11.81 -10.31 1.35
CA ASN A 231 -12.71 -9.33 1.98
C ASN A 231 -13.32 -9.85 3.28
N GLU A 232 -13.71 -11.12 3.32
CA GLU A 232 -14.24 -11.76 4.54
C GLU A 232 -13.17 -11.85 5.62
N GLU A 233 -11.96 -12.30 5.27
CA GLU A 233 -10.82 -12.38 6.20
C GLU A 233 -10.45 -11.00 6.74
N LEU A 234 -10.50 -9.96 5.89
CA LEU A 234 -10.20 -8.58 6.30
C LEU A 234 -11.24 -8.06 7.30
N THR A 235 -12.52 -8.27 7.04
CA THR A 235 -13.61 -7.87 7.94
C THR A 235 -13.57 -8.62 9.27
N ASN A 236 -13.20 -9.90 9.27
CA ASN A 236 -13.14 -10.75 10.46
C ASN A 236 -11.93 -10.44 11.40
N ILE A 237 -11.09 -9.45 11.08
CA ILE A 237 -10.01 -9.01 11.97
C ILE A 237 -10.57 -8.22 13.18
N PHE A 238 -11.70 -7.56 12.99
CA PHE A 238 -12.35 -6.62 13.92
C PHE A 238 -13.58 -7.23 14.53
#